data_8b65d1575039b3fbce4349bd7d768ff8
#
_entry.id   8b65d1575039b3fbce4349bd7d768ff8
#
_cell.length_a   1.000
_cell.length_b   1.000
_cell.length_c   1.000
_cell.angle_alpha   90.00
_cell.angle_beta   90.00
_cell.angle_gamma   90.00
#
_symmetry.space_group_name_H-M   'P 1'
#
loop_
_entity.id
_entity.type
_entity.pdbx_description
1 polymer ?
#
loop_
_entity_poly.entity_id
_entity_poly.type
_entity_poly.pdbx_seq_one_letter_code
_entity_poly.pdbx_strand_id
1 'polypeptide(L)'
;MEISREELEVLRLGALTAIDGLWFLEVERRYGFEAALELDLEVWKAYGRVLMKRLARMKGIPPDGGRPVDLATVNFLMETLCRVDGTECAGEVGGNAIVFRVLRCSWWENLARSGREKHVPCEF
;
A
#
# COMPACT_ATOMS: atom_id res chain seq x y z
N MET A 1 17.62 -28.30 -5.32
CA MET A 1 17.50 -26.95 -4.74
C MET A 1 16.02 -26.58 -4.75
N GLU A 2 15.47 -26.21 -3.61
CA GLU A 2 14.06 -25.86 -3.45
C GLU A 2 13.96 -24.47 -2.79
N ILE A 3 12.90 -23.75 -3.08
CA ILE A 3 12.60 -22.48 -2.44
C ILE A 3 11.51 -22.72 -1.38
N SER A 4 11.72 -22.22 -0.16
CA SER A 4 10.73 -22.31 0.91
C SER A 4 9.56 -21.32 0.69
N ARG A 5 8.48 -21.55 1.42
CA ARG A 5 7.33 -20.65 1.36
C ARG A 5 7.69 -19.25 1.88
N GLU A 6 8.49 -19.17 2.92
CA GLU A 6 8.97 -17.90 3.49
C GLU A 6 9.84 -17.13 2.50
N GLU A 7 10.76 -17.80 1.84
CA GLU A 7 11.60 -17.18 0.79
C GLU A 7 10.75 -16.68 -0.37
N LEU A 8 9.74 -17.45 -0.77
CA LEU A 8 8.81 -17.04 -1.84
C LEU A 8 7.99 -15.80 -1.45
N GLU A 9 7.52 -15.71 -0.21
CA GLU A 9 6.81 -14.52 0.27
C GLU A 9 7.71 -13.28 0.31
N VAL A 10 8.97 -13.41 0.75
CA VAL A 10 9.96 -12.32 0.69
C VAL A 10 10.17 -11.84 -0.74
N LEU A 11 10.29 -12.77 -1.69
CA LEU A 11 10.45 -12.43 -3.11
C LEU A 11 9.20 -11.74 -3.68
N ARG A 12 8.00 -12.17 -3.30
CA ARG A 12 6.75 -11.55 -3.75
C ARG A 12 6.60 -10.12 -3.25
N LEU A 13 6.90 -9.87 -1.98
CA LEU A 13 6.89 -8.52 -1.41
C LEU A 13 7.93 -7.63 -2.10
N GLY A 14 9.15 -8.15 -2.28
CA GLY A 14 10.20 -7.44 -3.00
C GLY A 14 9.86 -7.18 -4.47
N ALA A 15 9.16 -8.08 -5.13
CA ALA A 15 8.75 -7.92 -6.53
C ALA A 15 7.73 -6.79 -6.70
N LEU A 16 6.80 -6.62 -5.74
CA LEU A 16 5.83 -5.53 -5.77
C LEU A 16 6.52 -4.16 -5.71
N THR A 17 7.41 -3.97 -4.75
CA THR A 17 8.16 -2.71 -4.60
C THR A 17 9.14 -2.48 -5.75
N ALA A 18 9.75 -3.53 -6.28
CA ALA A 18 10.67 -3.43 -7.41
C ALA A 18 9.96 -3.01 -8.70
N ILE A 19 8.81 -3.60 -9.03
CA ILE A 19 8.10 -3.25 -10.26
C ILE A 19 7.57 -1.82 -10.22
N ASP A 20 7.07 -1.37 -9.08
CA ASP A 20 6.61 -0.01 -8.88
C ASP A 20 7.76 0.99 -9.02
N GLY A 21 8.87 0.77 -8.32
CA GLY A 21 10.05 1.64 -8.39
C GLY A 21 10.66 1.72 -9.79
N LEU A 22 10.79 0.59 -10.49
CA LEU A 22 11.30 0.55 -11.85
C LEU A 22 10.37 1.27 -12.83
N TRP A 23 9.08 1.11 -12.67
CA TRP A 23 8.08 1.83 -13.47
C TRP A 23 8.18 3.34 -13.24
N PHE A 24 8.23 3.77 -11.99
CA PHE A 24 8.38 5.18 -11.64
C PHE A 24 9.63 5.79 -12.27
N LEU A 25 10.78 5.14 -12.12
CA LEU A 25 12.05 5.61 -12.69
C LEU A 25 12.02 5.70 -14.23
N GLU A 26 11.36 4.77 -14.90
CA GLU A 26 11.27 4.80 -16.35
C GLU A 26 10.34 5.90 -16.86
N VAL A 27 9.24 6.19 -16.15
CA VAL A 27 8.38 7.34 -16.45
C VAL A 27 9.12 8.65 -16.19
N GLU A 28 9.81 8.75 -15.04
CA GLU A 28 10.62 9.93 -14.70
C GLU A 28 11.68 10.23 -15.76
N ARG A 29 12.39 9.21 -16.22
CA ARG A 29 13.41 9.34 -17.25
C ARG A 29 12.87 9.89 -18.56
N ARG A 30 11.63 9.54 -18.94
CA ARG A 30 11.00 9.94 -20.21
C ARG A 30 10.26 11.26 -20.13
N TYR A 31 9.60 11.52 -19.01
CA TYR A 31 8.60 12.59 -18.90
C TYR A 31 8.85 13.55 -17.72
N GLY A 32 9.86 13.28 -16.90
CA GLY A 32 10.20 14.07 -15.73
C GLY A 32 9.50 13.62 -14.45
N PHE A 33 10.01 14.13 -13.33
CA PHE A 33 9.58 13.72 -11.97
C PHE A 33 8.09 14.03 -11.70
N GLU A 34 7.62 15.21 -12.07
CA GLU A 34 6.22 15.61 -11.81
C GLU A 34 5.23 14.69 -12.52
N ALA A 35 5.50 14.33 -13.77
CA ALA A 35 4.67 13.41 -14.52
C ALA A 35 4.70 11.99 -13.91
N ALA A 36 5.86 11.53 -13.44
CA ALA A 36 5.99 10.25 -12.76
C ALA A 36 5.18 10.23 -11.48
N LEU A 37 5.28 11.28 -10.65
CA LEU A 37 4.56 11.38 -9.39
C LEU A 37 3.04 11.43 -9.60
N GLU A 38 2.56 12.20 -10.57
CA GLU A 38 1.12 12.28 -10.89
C GLU A 38 0.56 10.91 -11.30
N LEU A 39 1.23 10.22 -12.21
CA LEU A 39 0.82 8.88 -12.66
C LEU A 39 0.86 7.85 -11.54
N ASP A 40 1.90 7.88 -10.72
CA ASP A 40 2.07 6.99 -9.59
C ASP A 40 0.92 7.14 -8.59
N LEU A 41 0.56 8.37 -8.22
CA LEU A 41 -0.57 8.65 -7.33
C LEU A 41 -1.90 8.12 -7.89
N GLU A 42 -2.15 8.25 -9.18
CA GLU A 42 -3.38 7.70 -9.80
C GLU A 42 -3.38 6.16 -9.83
N VAL A 43 -2.23 5.53 -10.08
CA VAL A 43 -2.07 4.08 -10.01
C VAL A 43 -2.34 3.58 -8.58
N TRP A 44 -1.78 4.23 -7.57
CA TRP A 44 -1.98 3.84 -6.16
C TRP A 44 -3.43 4.01 -5.71
N LYS A 45 -4.12 5.06 -6.12
CA LYS A 45 -5.56 5.20 -5.87
C LYS A 45 -6.38 4.06 -6.50
N ALA A 46 -6.07 3.71 -7.75
CA ALA A 46 -6.74 2.61 -8.44
C ALA A 46 -6.43 1.25 -7.79
N TYR A 47 -5.18 1.00 -7.45
CA TYR A 47 -4.71 -0.20 -6.77
C TYR A 47 -5.40 -0.40 -5.42
N GLY A 48 -5.44 0.63 -4.59
CA GLY A 48 -6.12 0.59 -3.29
C GLY A 48 -7.60 0.21 -3.43
N ARG A 49 -8.31 0.78 -4.40
CA ARG A 49 -9.72 0.42 -4.69
C ARG A 49 -9.86 -1.04 -5.11
N VAL A 50 -8.95 -1.55 -5.94
CA VAL A 50 -8.99 -2.96 -6.41
C VAL A 50 -8.75 -3.90 -5.24
N LEU A 51 -7.73 -3.65 -4.42
CA LEU A 51 -7.42 -4.49 -3.27
C LEU A 51 -8.53 -4.45 -2.22
N MET A 52 -9.05 -3.27 -1.91
CA MET A 52 -10.16 -3.13 -0.96
C MET A 52 -11.37 -3.93 -1.40
N LYS A 53 -11.76 -3.86 -2.68
CA LYS A 53 -12.87 -4.65 -3.22
C LYS A 53 -12.62 -6.16 -3.13
N ARG A 54 -11.40 -6.61 -3.42
CA ARG A 54 -11.02 -8.02 -3.32
C ARG A 54 -11.09 -8.52 -1.87
N LEU A 55 -10.52 -7.74 -0.94
CA LEU A 55 -10.51 -8.07 0.47
C LEU A 55 -11.93 -8.10 1.05
N ALA A 56 -12.73 -7.09 0.77
CA ALA A 56 -14.12 -7.03 1.20
C ALA A 56 -14.90 -8.27 0.71
N ARG A 57 -14.76 -8.62 -0.56
CA ARG A 57 -15.37 -9.83 -1.13
C ARG A 57 -14.92 -11.10 -0.42
N MET A 58 -13.63 -11.25 -0.14
CA MET A 58 -13.08 -12.41 0.60
C MET A 58 -13.66 -12.53 2.02
N LYS A 59 -14.04 -11.40 2.61
CA LYS A 59 -14.63 -11.33 3.96
C LYS A 59 -16.16 -11.29 3.97
N GLY A 60 -16.80 -11.43 2.81
CA GLY A 60 -18.26 -11.39 2.70
C GLY A 60 -18.87 -10.02 3.01
N ILE A 61 -18.08 -8.95 2.87
CA ILE A 61 -18.55 -7.57 3.06
C ILE A 61 -19.12 -7.09 1.72
N PRO A 62 -20.40 -6.66 1.66
CA PRO A 62 -21.01 -6.21 0.43
C PRO A 62 -20.30 -4.98 -0.13
N PRO A 63 -19.92 -4.96 -1.42
CA PRO A 63 -19.21 -3.84 -2.04
C PRO A 63 -20.09 -2.58 -2.20
N ASP A 64 -21.39 -2.73 -2.16
CA ASP A 64 -22.37 -1.69 -2.53
C ASP A 64 -22.97 -0.94 -1.34
N GLY A 65 -22.33 -1.03 -0.15
CA GLY A 65 -22.72 -0.22 1.00
C GLY A 65 -24.12 -0.52 1.56
N GLY A 66 -24.63 -1.73 1.36
CA GLY A 66 -25.97 -2.14 1.86
C GLY A 66 -26.12 -2.11 3.38
N ARG A 67 -25.03 -1.92 4.09
CA ARG A 67 -24.98 -1.60 5.52
C ARG A 67 -23.81 -0.68 5.79
N PRO A 68 -23.92 0.28 6.71
CA PRO A 68 -22.77 1.03 7.20
C PRO A 68 -21.72 0.05 7.71
N VAL A 69 -20.49 0.15 7.22
CA VAL A 69 -19.37 -0.62 7.73
C VAL A 69 -18.91 0.03 9.02
N ASP A 70 -18.83 -0.73 10.11
CA ASP A 70 -18.36 -0.21 11.38
C ASP A 70 -16.85 0.10 11.34
N LEU A 71 -16.41 0.97 12.26
CA LEU A 71 -15.02 1.40 12.31
C LEU A 71 -14.04 0.26 12.59
N ALA A 72 -14.45 -0.75 13.34
CA ALA A 72 -13.60 -1.92 13.60
C ALA A 72 -13.34 -2.71 12.31
N THR A 73 -14.36 -2.89 11.49
CA THR A 73 -14.21 -3.51 10.16
C THR A 73 -13.34 -2.67 9.25
N VAL A 74 -13.53 -1.35 9.22
CA VAL A 74 -12.67 -0.44 8.42
C VAL A 74 -11.22 -0.56 8.88
N ASN A 75 -10.97 -0.53 10.19
CA ASN A 75 -9.64 -0.68 10.76
C ASN A 75 -8.99 -2.01 10.34
N PHE A 76 -9.70 -3.12 10.46
CA PHE A 76 -9.24 -4.42 10.03
C PHE A 76 -8.85 -4.46 8.54
N LEU A 77 -9.68 -3.86 7.68
CA LEU A 77 -9.42 -3.80 6.25
C LEU A 77 -8.15 -2.98 5.95
N MET A 78 -7.99 -1.84 6.59
CA MET A 78 -6.83 -0.96 6.43
C MET A 78 -5.54 -1.63 6.91
N GLU A 79 -5.53 -2.22 8.10
CA GLU A 79 -4.36 -2.96 8.60
C GLU A 79 -4.00 -4.15 7.70
N THR A 80 -5.01 -4.83 7.15
CA THR A 80 -4.78 -5.94 6.23
C THR A 80 -4.16 -5.48 4.93
N LEU A 81 -4.61 -4.34 4.38
CA LEU A 81 -4.01 -3.75 3.17
C LEU A 81 -2.54 -3.40 3.38
N CYS A 82 -2.19 -2.83 4.53
CA CYS A 82 -0.79 -2.52 4.86
C CYS A 82 0.09 -3.77 4.83
N ARG A 83 -0.42 -4.90 5.31
CA ARG A 83 0.35 -6.17 5.29
C ARG A 83 0.60 -6.72 3.90
N VAL A 84 -0.22 -6.38 2.92
CA VAL A 84 -0.05 -6.85 1.53
C VAL A 84 1.27 -6.39 0.93
N ASP A 85 1.70 -5.19 1.24
CA ASP A 85 2.97 -4.62 0.77
C ASP A 85 4.11 -4.63 1.80
N GLY A 86 3.88 -5.31 2.93
CA GLY A 86 4.87 -5.43 4.00
C GLY A 86 4.98 -4.20 4.91
N THR A 87 4.04 -3.26 4.80
CA THR A 87 3.97 -2.11 5.71
C THR A 87 3.40 -2.54 7.06
N GLU A 88 4.04 -2.14 8.14
CA GLU A 88 3.57 -2.37 9.49
C GLU A 88 2.79 -1.14 9.98
N CYS A 89 1.57 -1.37 10.39
CA CYS A 89 0.70 -0.31 10.89
C CYS A 89 -0.21 -0.83 12.00
N ALA A 90 -0.70 0.08 12.81
CA ALA A 90 -1.66 -0.19 13.86
C ALA A 90 -2.75 0.87 13.87
N GLY A 91 -4.00 0.45 13.94
CA GLY A 91 -5.15 1.32 14.05
C GLY A 91 -5.80 1.19 15.43
N GLU A 92 -6.14 2.31 16.03
CA GLU A 92 -6.90 2.39 17.26
C GLU A 92 -8.27 3.00 16.99
N VAL A 93 -9.33 2.25 17.28
CA VAL A 93 -10.70 2.73 17.15
C VAL A 93 -11.13 3.39 18.44
N GLY A 94 -11.52 4.66 18.36
CA GLY A 94 -12.01 5.41 19.51
C GLY A 94 -13.11 6.40 19.13
N GLY A 95 -14.24 6.37 19.84
CA GLY A 95 -15.38 7.22 19.54
C GLY A 95 -15.90 7.00 18.12
N ASN A 96 -15.82 8.02 17.29
CA ASN A 96 -16.24 8.00 15.89
C ASN A 96 -15.08 8.11 14.88
N ALA A 97 -13.87 7.80 15.31
CA ALA A 97 -12.67 7.92 14.49
C ALA A 97 -11.74 6.72 14.65
N ILE A 98 -10.83 6.57 13.69
CA ILE A 98 -9.72 5.65 13.76
C ILE A 98 -8.44 6.49 13.74
N VAL A 99 -7.54 6.25 14.69
CA VAL A 99 -6.16 6.76 14.64
C VAL A 99 -5.28 5.66 14.06
N PHE A 100 -4.73 5.93 12.91
CA PHE A 100 -3.91 4.98 12.17
C PHE A 100 -2.45 5.39 12.22
N ARG A 101 -1.58 4.49 12.69
CA ARG A 101 -0.14 4.75 12.77
C ARG A 101 0.61 3.79 11.86
N VAL A 102 1.46 4.34 11.01
CA VAL A 102 2.43 3.57 10.25
C VAL A 102 3.69 3.42 11.11
N LEU A 103 4.01 2.20 11.49
CA LEU A 103 5.16 1.87 12.34
C LEU A 103 6.41 1.61 11.50
N ARG A 104 6.22 1.03 10.32
CA ARG A 104 7.26 0.74 9.35
C ARG A 104 6.67 0.77 7.95
N CYS A 105 7.27 1.54 7.06
CA CYS A 105 6.85 1.66 5.66
C CYS A 105 7.94 1.09 4.74
N SER A 106 7.64 -0.01 4.06
CA SER A 106 8.57 -0.65 3.12
C SER A 106 8.94 0.27 1.94
N TRP A 107 8.01 1.11 1.50
CA TRP A 107 8.22 2.10 0.44
C TRP A 107 9.18 3.20 0.88
N TRP A 108 8.98 3.74 2.06
CA TRP A 108 9.90 4.73 2.65
C TRP A 108 11.31 4.18 2.80
N GLU A 109 11.46 2.95 3.27
CA GLU A 109 12.77 2.30 3.41
C GLU A 109 13.48 2.15 2.06
N ASN A 110 12.75 1.84 0.99
CA ASN A 110 13.32 1.76 -0.35
C ASN A 110 13.72 3.14 -0.89
N LEU A 111 12.92 4.17 -0.66
CA LEU A 111 13.25 5.55 -1.00
C LEU A 111 14.50 6.02 -0.24
N ALA A 112 14.57 5.77 1.05
CA ALA A 112 15.72 6.13 1.88
C ALA A 112 17.02 5.43 1.42
N ARG A 113 16.95 4.12 1.09
CA ARG A 113 18.10 3.39 0.55
C ARG A 113 18.59 3.95 -0.79
N SER A 114 17.70 4.47 -1.62
CA SER A 114 18.04 5.10 -2.91
C SER A 114 18.38 6.58 -2.79
N GLY A 115 18.34 7.18 -1.60
CA GLY A 115 18.58 8.60 -1.35
C GLY A 115 17.49 9.52 -1.89
N ARG A 116 16.29 9.02 -2.10
CA ARG A 116 15.18 9.76 -2.75
C ARG A 116 14.08 10.19 -1.78
N GLU A 117 14.23 9.95 -0.49
CA GLU A 117 13.26 10.27 0.55
C GLU A 117 12.86 11.75 0.62
N LYS A 118 13.72 12.65 0.14
CA LYS A 118 13.47 14.09 0.11
C LYS A 118 12.64 14.56 -1.10
N HIS A 119 12.45 13.69 -2.07
CA HIS A 119 11.80 14.03 -3.34
C HIS A 119 10.35 13.59 -3.40
N VAL A 120 9.97 12.63 -2.57
CA VAL A 120 8.60 12.10 -2.54
C VAL A 120 7.92 12.54 -1.24
N PRO A 121 6.90 13.39 -1.33
CA PRO A 121 6.15 13.80 -0.14
C PRO A 121 5.34 12.60 0.39
N CYS A 122 5.60 12.21 1.63
CA CYS A 122 4.76 11.27 2.39
C CYS A 122 3.79 12.05 3.32
N GLU A 123 3.28 13.15 2.83
CA GLU A 123 2.23 13.92 3.51
C GLU A 123 0.87 13.46 2.97
N PHE A 124 0.06 12.90 3.87
CA PHE A 124 -1.31 12.47 3.60
C PHE A 124 -2.30 13.29 4.41
#